data_86c9889ff2ebdcf50f895f22933bb2dc
#
_entry.id   86c9889ff2ebdcf50f895f22933bb2dc
#
_cell.length_a   1.000
_cell.length_b   1.000
_cell.length_c   1.000
_cell.angle_alpha   90.00
_cell.angle_beta   90.00
_cell.angle_gamma   90.00
#
_symmetry.space_group_name_H-M   'P 1'
#
loop_
_entity.id
_entity.type
_entity.pdbx_description
1 polymer ?
#
loop_
_entity_poly.entity_id
_entity_poly.type
_entity_poly.pdbx_seq_one_letter_code
_entity_poly.pdbx_strand_id
1 'polypeptide(L)'
;MASAFFPSQNIERLWVFPKLLETDKSYQFEVMAHELGHIFGLRHYFAKEKEAKLPAVVFGEHSKFSIMNYGSDAMLTETDRRDLALFYTKVWNREITHVGGMNIDLVIPRSSISPSHGYGASVLGVA
;
A
#
# COMPACT_ATOMS: atom_id res chain seq x y z
N MET A 1 -11.98 5.05 12.40
CA MET A 1 -11.80 5.12 10.93
C MET A 1 -10.56 5.90 10.61
N ALA A 2 -9.90 5.58 9.52
CA ALA A 2 -8.80 6.33 8.92
C ALA A 2 -8.99 6.41 7.41
N SER A 3 -8.13 7.11 6.70
CA SER A 3 -8.10 7.16 5.23
C SER A 3 -6.69 7.55 4.77
N ALA A 4 -6.16 6.84 3.79
CA ALA A 4 -4.83 7.10 3.24
C ALA A 4 -4.89 7.53 1.77
N PHE A 5 -3.78 8.02 1.28
CA PHE A 5 -3.57 8.35 -0.12
C PHE A 5 -3.00 7.15 -0.90
N PHE A 6 -3.18 7.17 -2.22
CA PHE A 6 -2.43 6.30 -3.12
C PHE A 6 -1.17 7.00 -3.64
N PRO A 7 -0.10 6.27 -3.96
CA PRO A 7 1.16 6.84 -4.45
C PRO A 7 1.02 7.76 -5.67
N SER A 8 -0.01 7.56 -6.49
CA SER A 8 -0.30 8.38 -7.66
C SER A 8 -1.05 9.69 -7.37
N GLN A 9 -1.41 9.96 -6.12
CA GLN A 9 -2.15 11.16 -5.74
C GLN A 9 -1.21 12.31 -5.40
N ASN A 10 -1.61 13.54 -5.76
CA ASN A 10 -0.83 14.75 -5.47
C ASN A 10 -0.84 15.16 -3.99
N ILE A 11 -1.69 14.54 -3.17
CA ILE A 11 -1.83 14.84 -1.75
C ILE A 11 -1.46 13.61 -0.94
N GLU A 12 -0.30 13.65 -0.32
CA GLU A 12 0.23 12.58 0.53
C GLU A 12 -0.21 12.77 1.98
N ARG A 13 -1.45 12.38 2.28
CA ARG A 13 -2.03 12.52 3.63
C ARG A 13 -2.65 11.23 4.12
N LEU A 14 -2.26 10.86 5.33
CA LEU A 14 -2.95 9.84 6.13
C LEU A 14 -3.82 10.55 7.17
N TRP A 15 -5.13 10.36 7.07
CA TRP A 15 -6.10 10.90 8.01
C TRP A 15 -6.45 9.84 9.05
N VAL A 16 -6.31 10.18 10.33
CA VAL A 16 -6.76 9.35 11.45
C VAL A 16 -7.85 10.12 12.20
N PHE A 17 -9.05 9.58 12.21
CA PHE A 17 -10.18 10.24 12.87
C PHE A 17 -10.18 9.91 14.37
N PRO A 18 -10.52 10.88 15.25
CA PRO A 18 -10.47 10.68 16.72
C PRO A 18 -11.22 9.44 17.19
N LYS A 19 -12.34 9.11 16.58
CA LYS A 19 -13.14 7.93 16.91
C LYS A 19 -12.35 6.60 16.80
N LEU A 20 -11.30 6.52 15.97
CA LEU A 20 -10.44 5.35 15.93
C LEU A 20 -9.69 5.16 17.25
N LEU A 21 -9.27 6.24 17.89
CA LEU A 21 -8.51 6.21 19.13
C LEU A 21 -9.35 5.74 20.32
N GLU A 22 -10.67 5.74 20.19
CA GLU A 22 -11.64 5.27 21.19
C GLU A 22 -11.89 3.76 21.10
N THR A 23 -11.39 3.09 20.06
CA THR A 23 -11.54 1.64 19.85
C THR A 23 -10.41 0.86 20.51
N ASP A 24 -10.55 -0.47 20.54
CA ASP A 24 -9.48 -1.35 21.05
C ASP A 24 -8.23 -1.32 20.15
N LYS A 25 -7.09 -1.72 20.73
CA LYS A 25 -5.79 -1.65 20.06
C LYS A 25 -5.67 -2.60 18.86
N SER A 26 -6.35 -3.73 18.89
CA SER A 26 -6.35 -4.69 17.77
C SER A 26 -7.02 -4.06 16.56
N TYR A 27 -8.19 -3.49 16.75
CA TYR A 27 -8.92 -2.81 15.68
C TYR A 27 -8.17 -1.58 15.15
N GLN A 28 -7.52 -0.79 16.05
CA GLN A 28 -6.64 0.32 15.63
C GLN A 28 -5.51 -0.18 14.72
N PHE A 29 -4.87 -1.30 15.09
CA PHE A 29 -3.80 -1.90 14.30
C PHE A 29 -4.29 -2.34 12.92
N GLU A 30 -5.42 -3.04 12.84
CA GLU A 30 -6.00 -3.52 11.58
C GLU A 30 -6.35 -2.35 10.65
N VAL A 31 -7.01 -1.31 11.17
CA VAL A 31 -7.34 -0.11 10.39
C VAL A 31 -6.07 0.56 9.87
N MET A 32 -5.05 0.73 10.72
CA MET A 32 -3.80 1.35 10.29
C MET A 32 -3.03 0.49 9.28
N ALA A 33 -3.02 -0.83 9.43
CA ALA A 33 -2.42 -1.74 8.47
C ALA A 33 -3.11 -1.68 7.10
N HIS A 34 -4.45 -1.60 7.08
CA HIS A 34 -5.23 -1.38 5.87
C HIS A 34 -4.85 -0.08 5.14
N GLU A 35 -4.83 1.03 5.88
CA GLU A 35 -4.49 2.34 5.31
C GLU A 35 -3.03 2.41 4.82
N LEU A 36 -2.11 1.78 5.54
CA LEU A 36 -0.73 1.63 5.07
C LEU A 36 -0.66 0.81 3.78
N GLY A 37 -1.51 -0.20 3.64
CA GLY A 37 -1.64 -0.95 2.39
C GLY A 37 -1.92 -0.03 1.19
N HIS A 38 -2.80 0.96 1.34
CA HIS A 38 -3.05 1.95 0.29
C HIS A 38 -1.81 2.78 -0.04
N ILE A 39 -1.04 3.21 0.96
CA ILE A 39 0.22 3.94 0.76
C ILE A 39 1.25 3.08 -0.01
N PHE A 40 1.23 1.77 0.19
CA PHE A 40 2.04 0.83 -0.59
C PHE A 40 1.45 0.46 -1.96
N GLY A 41 0.39 1.13 -2.39
CA GLY A 41 -0.24 0.93 -3.69
C GLY A 41 -1.25 -0.22 -3.74
N LEU A 42 -1.57 -0.85 -2.61
CA LEU A 42 -2.58 -1.91 -2.57
C LEU A 42 -3.98 -1.31 -2.66
N ARG A 43 -4.83 -1.92 -3.47
CA ARG A 43 -6.24 -1.56 -3.58
C ARG A 43 -7.10 -2.56 -2.82
N HIS A 44 -8.36 -2.19 -2.59
CA HIS A 44 -9.28 -3.09 -1.94
C HIS A 44 -9.38 -4.44 -2.67
N TYR A 45 -9.60 -5.50 -1.91
CA TYR A 45 -9.83 -6.85 -2.42
C TYR A 45 -10.83 -6.87 -3.60
N PHE A 46 -11.89 -6.09 -3.53
CA PHE A 46 -12.95 -6.00 -4.53
C PHE A 46 -12.71 -4.93 -5.62
N ALA A 47 -11.53 -4.35 -5.72
CA ALA A 47 -11.26 -3.20 -6.59
C ALA A 47 -11.56 -3.47 -8.07
N LYS A 48 -11.28 -4.66 -8.57
CA LYS A 48 -11.58 -5.03 -9.97
C LYS A 48 -13.07 -5.05 -10.27
N GLU A 49 -13.91 -5.34 -9.29
CA GLU A 49 -15.36 -5.45 -9.45
C GLU A 49 -16.07 -4.14 -9.16
N LYS A 50 -15.69 -3.47 -8.07
CA LYS A 50 -16.43 -2.30 -7.55
C LYS A 50 -15.75 -0.97 -7.82
N GLU A 51 -14.45 -0.96 -8.14
CA GLU A 51 -13.66 0.24 -8.36
C GLU A 51 -13.02 0.28 -9.76
N ALA A 52 -13.72 -0.27 -10.75
CA ALA A 52 -13.23 -0.49 -12.12
C ALA A 52 -12.79 0.78 -12.89
N LYS A 53 -13.08 1.97 -12.36
CA LYS A 53 -12.65 3.25 -12.98
C LYS A 53 -11.12 3.44 -12.97
N LEU A 54 -10.42 2.76 -12.08
CA LEU A 54 -8.97 2.81 -11.98
C LEU A 54 -8.39 1.41 -12.25
N PRO A 55 -7.31 1.30 -13.02
CA PRO A 55 -6.71 0.01 -13.30
C PRO A 55 -6.22 -0.65 -12.01
N ALA A 56 -6.45 -1.96 -11.89
CA ALA A 56 -5.97 -2.78 -10.79
C ALA A 56 -5.52 -4.13 -11.33
N VAL A 57 -4.43 -4.65 -10.77
CA VAL A 57 -3.88 -5.97 -11.10
C VAL A 57 -3.93 -6.83 -9.84
N VAL A 58 -4.38 -8.08 -9.99
CA VAL A 58 -4.28 -9.06 -8.91
C VAL A 58 -2.86 -9.59 -8.89
N PHE A 59 -2.23 -9.56 -7.72
CA PHE A 59 -0.92 -10.14 -7.48
C PHE A 59 -1.01 -11.10 -6.29
N GLY A 60 -0.41 -12.27 -6.45
CA GLY A 60 -0.46 -13.31 -5.43
C GLY A 60 -1.84 -13.95 -5.27
N GLU A 61 -2.18 -14.34 -4.06
CA GLU A 61 -3.41 -15.01 -3.72
C GLU A 61 -4.53 -14.02 -3.42
N HIS A 62 -5.59 -14.05 -4.24
CA HIS A 62 -6.76 -13.20 -4.06
C HIS A 62 -7.68 -13.77 -2.96
N SER A 63 -7.63 -13.19 -1.76
CA SER A 63 -8.38 -13.67 -0.60
C SER A 63 -9.31 -12.61 -0.02
N LYS A 64 -10.55 -13.02 0.26
CA LYS A 64 -11.53 -12.17 0.95
C LYS A 64 -11.16 -11.86 2.42
N PHE A 65 -10.24 -12.60 2.99
CA PHE A 65 -9.73 -12.40 4.36
C PHE A 65 -8.56 -11.42 4.42
N SER A 66 -8.08 -10.95 3.25
CA SER A 66 -7.01 -9.96 3.19
C SER A 66 -7.33 -8.72 4.01
N ILE A 67 -6.30 -8.12 4.60
CA ILE A 67 -6.41 -6.81 5.28
C ILE A 67 -6.97 -5.72 4.34
N MET A 68 -6.86 -5.90 3.03
CA MET A 68 -7.39 -4.95 2.04
C MET A 68 -8.90 -5.14 1.75
N ASN A 69 -9.60 -5.93 2.55
CA ASN A 69 -11.06 -6.02 2.54
C ASN A 69 -11.66 -5.17 3.67
N TYR A 70 -12.99 -5.14 3.75
CA TYR A 70 -13.75 -4.53 4.84
C TYR A 70 -14.46 -5.60 5.66
N GLY A 71 -14.75 -5.26 6.92
CA GLY A 71 -15.54 -6.08 7.84
C GLY A 71 -14.70 -6.85 8.83
N SER A 72 -15.39 -7.61 9.69
CA SER A 72 -14.80 -8.36 10.79
C SER A 72 -13.87 -9.51 10.36
N ASP A 73 -13.97 -9.93 9.11
CA ASP A 73 -13.15 -11.03 8.57
C ASP A 73 -11.84 -10.54 7.94
N ALA A 74 -11.71 -9.21 7.73
CA ALA A 74 -10.49 -8.62 7.18
C ALA A 74 -9.41 -8.57 8.26
N MET A 75 -8.27 -9.21 8.00
CA MET A 75 -7.13 -9.24 8.90
C MET A 75 -5.82 -9.29 8.11
N LEU A 76 -4.73 -8.87 8.73
CA LEU A 76 -3.41 -9.00 8.14
C LEU A 76 -2.98 -10.48 8.17
N THR A 77 -3.14 -11.15 7.03
CA THR A 77 -2.82 -12.57 6.87
C THR A 77 -1.34 -12.78 6.55
N GLU A 78 -0.86 -14.02 6.74
CA GLU A 78 0.48 -14.39 6.29
C GLU A 78 0.59 -14.36 4.75
N THR A 79 -0.51 -14.61 4.06
CA THR A 79 -0.60 -14.45 2.60
C THR A 79 -0.38 -13.00 2.18
N ASP A 80 -1.01 -12.02 2.84
CA ASP A 80 -0.78 -10.60 2.56
C ASP A 80 0.70 -10.23 2.73
N ARG A 81 1.34 -10.70 3.79
CA ARG A 81 2.77 -10.44 4.07
C ARG A 81 3.69 -11.04 3.01
N ARG A 82 3.46 -12.31 2.69
CA ARG A 82 4.25 -13.05 1.69
C ARG A 82 4.11 -12.41 0.31
N ASP A 83 2.90 -12.12 -0.10
CA ASP A 83 2.62 -11.61 -1.44
C ASP A 83 3.14 -10.19 -1.62
N LEU A 84 3.02 -9.33 -0.59
CA LEU A 84 3.61 -8.01 -0.60
C LEU A 84 5.14 -8.07 -0.68
N ALA A 85 5.78 -8.92 0.14
CA ALA A 85 7.23 -9.10 0.10
C ALA A 85 7.71 -9.62 -1.25
N LEU A 86 7.00 -10.58 -1.85
CA LEU A 86 7.30 -11.12 -3.17
C LEU A 86 7.13 -10.06 -4.27
N PHE A 87 6.06 -9.26 -4.21
CA PHE A 87 5.84 -8.17 -5.15
C PHE A 87 7.01 -7.19 -5.15
N TYR A 88 7.39 -6.68 -3.97
CA TYR A 88 8.51 -5.75 -3.87
C TYR A 88 9.85 -6.36 -4.30
N THR A 89 10.08 -7.62 -3.98
CA THR A 89 11.28 -8.34 -4.45
C THR A 89 11.35 -8.35 -5.97
N LYS A 90 10.25 -8.68 -6.64
CA LYS A 90 10.18 -8.68 -8.12
C LYS A 90 10.34 -7.30 -8.73
N VAL A 91 9.79 -6.28 -8.08
CA VAL A 91 9.97 -4.88 -8.50
C VAL A 91 11.44 -4.45 -8.37
N TRP A 92 12.09 -4.72 -7.24
CA TRP A 92 13.50 -4.40 -7.04
C TRP A 92 14.42 -5.13 -8.02
N ASN A 93 14.09 -6.36 -8.36
CA ASN A 93 14.80 -7.15 -9.37
C ASN A 93 14.48 -6.74 -10.82
N ARG A 94 13.62 -5.74 -11.03
CA ARG A 94 13.16 -5.32 -12.36
C ARG A 94 12.39 -6.40 -13.14
N GLU A 95 11.87 -7.42 -12.46
CA GLU A 95 10.99 -8.43 -13.06
C GLU A 95 9.57 -7.86 -13.30
N ILE A 96 9.14 -6.93 -12.44
CA ILE A 96 7.90 -6.15 -12.60
C ILE A 96 8.29 -4.68 -12.72
N THR A 97 7.99 -4.07 -13.86
CA THR A 97 8.33 -2.67 -14.15
C THR A 97 7.10 -1.78 -14.35
N HIS A 98 5.92 -2.39 -14.42
CA HIS A 98 4.65 -1.70 -14.64
C HIS A 98 3.56 -2.31 -13.77
N VAL A 99 2.64 -1.48 -13.30
CA VAL A 99 1.39 -1.90 -12.66
C VAL A 99 0.23 -1.12 -13.26
N GLY A 100 -0.81 -1.80 -13.71
CA GLY A 100 -1.98 -1.16 -14.30
C GLY A 100 -1.70 -0.27 -15.52
N GLY A 101 -0.61 -0.55 -16.25
CA GLY A 101 -0.16 0.27 -17.40
C GLY A 101 0.71 1.47 -17.01
N MET A 102 1.00 1.66 -15.73
CA MET A 102 1.88 2.74 -15.24
C MET A 102 3.26 2.18 -14.89
N ASN A 103 4.30 2.94 -15.21
CA ASN A 103 5.67 2.62 -14.83
C ASN A 103 5.85 2.65 -13.31
N ILE A 104 6.70 1.76 -12.81
CA ILE A 104 7.15 1.78 -11.43
C ILE A 104 8.51 2.48 -11.37
N ASP A 105 8.58 3.54 -10.60
CA ASP A 105 9.83 4.25 -10.32
C ASP A 105 10.47 3.71 -9.03
N LEU A 106 11.69 3.20 -9.14
CA LEU A 106 12.47 2.76 -7.99
C LEU A 106 13.21 3.95 -7.38
N VAL A 107 12.85 4.29 -6.17
CA VAL A 107 13.52 5.33 -5.40
C VAL A 107 14.36 4.69 -4.30
N ILE A 108 15.68 4.93 -4.34
CA ILE A 108 16.59 4.47 -3.29
C ILE A 108 16.44 5.43 -2.11
N PRO A 109 16.01 4.94 -0.92
CA PRO A 109 15.97 5.78 0.27
C PRO A 109 17.34 6.34 0.57
N ARG A 110 17.40 7.58 1.05
CA ARG A 110 18.68 8.15 1.49
C ARG A 110 19.31 7.24 2.54
N SER A 111 20.47 6.69 2.22
CA SER A 111 21.32 6.10 3.25
C SER A 111 21.76 7.21 4.20
N SER A 112 21.74 6.96 5.49
CA SER A 112 22.15 7.90 6.55
C SER A 112 23.68 8.14 6.57
N ILE A 113 24.34 8.09 5.42
CA ILE A 113 25.79 8.27 5.28
C ILE A 113 26.04 9.60 4.59
N SER A 114 26.47 10.56 5.43
CA SER A 114 27.13 11.86 5.17
C SER A 114 26.46 12.92 4.29
N PRO A 115 26.47 14.17 4.74
CA PRO A 115 25.96 15.30 3.98
C PRO A 115 27.02 15.80 2.99
N SER A 116 26.92 15.42 1.75
CA SER A 116 27.56 16.18 0.68
C SER A 116 26.63 16.29 -0.53
N HIS A 117 26.08 17.49 -0.68
CA HIS A 117 25.39 18.04 -1.85
C HIS A 117 24.06 17.42 -2.29
N GLY A 118 23.07 18.29 -2.22
CA GLY A 118 21.67 18.07 -2.44
C GLY A 118 21.26 17.43 -3.76
N TYR A 119 20.19 16.66 -3.62
CA TYR A 119 19.08 16.59 -4.57
C TYR A 119 17.93 15.87 -3.85
N GLY A 120 16.72 16.35 -4.07
CA GLY A 120 15.53 15.88 -3.37
C GLY A 120 15.20 14.42 -3.67
N ALA A 121 14.86 13.68 -2.63
CA ALA A 121 14.30 12.35 -2.74
C ALA A 121 12.79 12.44 -2.98
N SER A 122 12.31 11.84 -4.05
CA SER A 122 10.91 11.57 -4.26
C SER A 122 10.59 10.14 -3.84
N VAL A 123 9.47 9.96 -3.21
CA VAL A 123 9.03 8.70 -2.59
C VAL A 123 8.43 7.76 -3.64
N LEU A 124 8.63 6.47 -3.41
CA LEU A 124 8.06 5.35 -4.15
C LEU A 124 6.58 5.54 -4.50
N GLY A 125 6.29 5.56 -5.78
CA GLY A 125 4.95 5.33 -6.27
C GLY A 125 4.81 3.92 -6.82
N VAL A 126 4.05 3.06 -6.15
CA VAL A 126 3.51 1.85 -6.74
C VAL A 126 2.05 2.15 -7.02
N ALA A 127 1.70 2.31 -8.27
CA ALA A 127 0.33 2.45 -8.70
C ALA A 127 -0.24 1.12 -9.18
#